data_3a886e67de771b30be9b9d9c7187a91d
#
_entry.id   3a886e67de771b30be9b9d9c7187a91d
#
_cell.length_a   1.000
_cell.length_b   1.000
_cell.length_c   1.000
_cell.angle_alpha   90.00
_cell.angle_beta   90.00
_cell.angle_gamma   90.00
#
_symmetry.space_group_name_H-M   'P 1'
#
loop_
_entity.id
_entity.type
_entity.pdbx_description
1 polymer ?
#
loop_
_entity_poly.entity_id
_entity_poly.type
_entity_poly.pdbx_seq_one_letter_code
_entity_poly.pdbx_strand_id
1 'polypeptide(L)'
;DKIEVQTVAYEMKEDQIGYIAVSEFDSVTYHQFETALEDLEKQGMKGLVIDLRNNPGGNFDTVTDMLKLLLPEGVIVSTKDKEGNVEEVTCDGANEFDKPLAVLVNQYSASASEIFSGAVQDYGIGEIVGMTTYGKGVVQQLMDLGDGTCLKMTIAEYYTPNGRSINGKGVEPDVEVE
;
A
#
# COMPACT_ATOMS: atom_id res chain seq x y z
N ASP A 1 16.27 7.66 -25.01
CA ASP A 1 16.29 8.15 -23.63
C ASP A 1 15.31 7.31 -22.82
N LYS A 2 15.72 6.85 -21.63
CA LYS A 2 14.85 6.14 -20.70
C LYS A 2 14.01 7.19 -19.99
N ILE A 3 12.69 7.17 -20.15
CA ILE A 3 11.76 8.04 -19.44
C ILE A 3 11.32 7.30 -18.19
N GLU A 4 11.57 7.89 -17.03
CA GLU A 4 11.05 7.38 -15.76
C GLU A 4 9.62 7.88 -15.58
N VAL A 5 8.70 6.95 -15.31
CA VAL A 5 7.30 7.30 -15.06
C VAL A 5 7.18 7.84 -13.64
N GLN A 6 6.55 9.01 -13.48
CA GLN A 6 6.28 9.58 -12.17
C GLN A 6 4.99 8.99 -11.61
N THR A 7 5.12 8.19 -10.55
CA THR A 7 4.00 7.55 -9.85
C THR A 7 3.68 8.21 -8.50
N VAL A 8 4.57 9.08 -8.02
CA VAL A 8 4.43 9.80 -6.75
C VAL A 8 4.48 11.30 -7.01
N ALA A 9 3.48 12.02 -6.52
CA ALA A 9 3.46 13.47 -6.45
C ALA A 9 3.33 13.88 -4.98
N TYR A 10 4.05 14.92 -4.53
CA TYR A 10 3.99 15.36 -3.15
C TYR A 10 4.13 16.87 -3.02
N GLU A 11 3.60 17.39 -1.93
CA GLU A 11 3.73 18.79 -1.55
C GLU A 11 3.55 18.97 -0.04
N MET A 12 4.11 20.05 0.52
CA MET A 12 3.78 20.50 1.86
C MET A 12 2.52 21.37 1.79
N LYS A 13 1.48 20.97 2.52
CA LYS A 13 0.25 21.75 2.69
C LYS A 13 0.38 22.73 3.86
N GLU A 14 -0.68 23.55 4.06
CA GLU A 14 -0.81 24.41 5.24
C GLU A 14 -0.68 23.58 6.54
N ASP A 15 -0.33 24.25 7.64
CA ASP A 15 -0.11 23.63 8.95
C ASP A 15 0.99 22.56 9.01
N GLN A 16 1.90 22.56 8.03
CA GLN A 16 2.99 21.58 7.91
C GLN A 16 2.47 20.12 7.75
N ILE A 17 1.40 19.95 7.00
CA ILE A 17 0.90 18.64 6.63
C ILE A 17 1.54 18.22 5.31
N GLY A 18 2.29 17.11 5.33
CA GLY A 18 2.79 16.47 4.11
C GLY A 18 1.63 15.80 3.36
N TYR A 19 1.61 15.93 2.05
CA TYR A 19 0.67 15.25 1.18
C TYR A 19 1.45 14.47 0.12
N ILE A 20 1.19 13.17 0.02
CA ILE A 20 1.82 12.28 -0.98
C ILE A 20 0.70 11.55 -1.72
N ALA A 21 0.58 11.78 -3.03
CA ALA A 21 -0.32 11.01 -3.89
C ALA A 21 0.47 9.92 -4.62
N VAL A 22 -0.02 8.69 -4.57
CA VAL A 22 0.58 7.53 -5.24
C VAL A 22 -0.42 6.99 -6.25
N SER A 23 -0.10 7.07 -7.54
CA SER A 23 -1.01 6.65 -8.63
C SER A 23 -1.02 5.15 -8.86
N GLU A 24 0.11 4.48 -8.65
CA GLU A 24 0.27 3.03 -8.74
C GLU A 24 1.54 2.58 -8.03
N PHE A 25 1.67 1.28 -7.77
CA PHE A 25 2.88 0.68 -7.18
C PHE A 25 3.72 0.02 -8.28
N ASP A 26 4.60 0.80 -8.90
CA ASP A 26 5.59 0.31 -9.87
C ASP A 26 6.99 0.21 -9.22
N SER A 27 7.94 -0.35 -9.92
CA SER A 27 9.33 -0.54 -9.47
C SER A 27 10.04 0.77 -9.08
N VAL A 28 9.62 1.90 -9.64
CA VAL A 28 10.17 3.24 -9.33
C VAL A 28 9.49 3.91 -8.12
N THR A 29 8.30 3.45 -7.74
CA THR A 29 7.44 4.11 -6.73
C THR A 29 8.09 4.15 -5.35
N TYR A 30 8.78 3.07 -4.94
CA TYR A 30 9.46 3.04 -3.65
C TYR A 30 10.44 4.21 -3.48
N HIS A 31 11.35 4.39 -4.43
CA HIS A 31 12.36 5.47 -4.34
C HIS A 31 11.75 6.87 -4.43
N GLN A 32 10.69 7.03 -5.23
CA GLN A 32 9.96 8.30 -5.32
C GLN A 32 9.25 8.61 -4.00
N PHE A 33 8.64 7.60 -3.37
CA PHE A 33 7.98 7.74 -2.07
C PHE A 33 8.97 8.02 -0.93
N GLU A 34 10.07 7.27 -0.86
CA GLU A 34 11.16 7.48 0.10
C GLU A 34 11.70 8.91 0.00
N THR A 35 12.00 9.37 -1.22
CA THR A 35 12.47 10.75 -1.48
C THR A 35 11.44 11.78 -1.03
N ALA A 36 10.15 11.58 -1.33
CA ALA A 36 9.08 12.47 -0.92
C ALA A 36 8.97 12.57 0.60
N LEU A 37 9.00 11.41 1.28
CA LEU A 37 8.92 11.32 2.74
C LEU A 37 10.09 12.07 3.40
N GLU A 38 11.33 11.78 2.95
CA GLU A 38 12.52 12.45 3.47
C GLU A 38 12.51 13.98 3.24
N ASP A 39 12.03 14.44 2.08
CA ASP A 39 11.98 15.86 1.77
C ASP A 39 10.94 16.58 2.63
N LEU A 40 9.76 15.99 2.82
CA LEU A 40 8.73 16.52 3.72
C LEU A 40 9.20 16.55 5.18
N GLU A 41 9.92 15.52 5.63
CA GLU A 41 10.56 15.51 6.96
C GLU A 41 11.56 16.66 7.13
N LYS A 42 12.44 16.87 6.14
CA LYS A 42 13.40 17.99 6.15
C LYS A 42 12.73 19.36 6.17
N GLN A 43 11.53 19.47 5.60
CA GLN A 43 10.69 20.67 5.63
C GLN A 43 9.94 20.87 6.97
N GLY A 44 10.04 19.91 7.90
CA GLY A 44 9.43 19.98 9.23
C GLY A 44 7.97 19.55 9.25
N MET A 45 7.61 18.52 8.48
CA MET A 45 6.29 17.92 8.46
C MET A 45 5.83 17.48 9.86
N LYS A 46 4.56 17.79 10.20
CA LYS A 46 3.92 17.46 11.49
C LYS A 46 2.87 16.37 11.39
N GLY A 47 2.42 16.04 10.19
CA GLY A 47 1.47 14.98 9.89
C GLY A 47 1.51 14.68 8.41
N LEU A 48 1.02 13.51 8.01
CA LEU A 48 1.09 13.01 6.65
C LEU A 48 -0.28 12.55 6.16
N VAL A 49 -0.62 12.93 4.94
CA VAL A 49 -1.74 12.40 4.18
C VAL A 49 -1.18 11.63 2.97
N ILE A 50 -1.52 10.35 2.86
CA ILE A 50 -1.20 9.51 1.71
C ILE A 50 -2.47 9.29 0.91
N ASP A 51 -2.47 9.67 -0.36
CA ASP A 51 -3.63 9.54 -1.25
C ASP A 51 -3.48 8.35 -2.19
N LEU A 52 -4.30 7.32 -1.95
CA LEU A 52 -4.40 6.10 -2.75
C LEU A 52 -5.72 6.02 -3.54
N ARG A 53 -6.47 7.11 -3.61
CA ARG A 53 -7.70 7.14 -4.41
C ARG A 53 -7.38 6.90 -5.88
N ASN A 54 -8.18 6.05 -6.53
CA ASN A 54 -8.01 5.60 -7.92
C ASN A 54 -6.71 4.81 -8.20
N ASN A 55 -5.98 4.39 -7.18
CA ASN A 55 -4.79 3.58 -7.33
C ASN A 55 -5.17 2.09 -7.42
N PRO A 56 -5.00 1.43 -8.58
CA PRO A 56 -5.42 0.04 -8.80
C PRO A 56 -4.51 -0.99 -8.14
N GLY A 57 -3.46 -0.55 -7.46
CA GLY A 57 -2.43 -1.40 -6.87
C GLY A 57 -1.14 -1.44 -7.70
N GLY A 58 -0.56 -2.61 -7.82
CA GLY A 58 0.67 -2.83 -8.56
C GLY A 58 1.58 -3.89 -7.93
N ASN A 59 2.86 -3.61 -7.84
CA ASN A 59 3.88 -4.53 -7.40
C ASN A 59 3.81 -4.79 -5.89
N PHE A 60 3.81 -6.07 -5.53
CA PHE A 60 3.73 -6.54 -4.15
C PHE A 60 4.98 -6.16 -3.32
N ASP A 61 6.17 -6.35 -3.89
CA ASP A 61 7.43 -6.01 -3.18
C ASP A 61 7.52 -4.50 -2.94
N THR A 62 7.11 -3.68 -3.93
CA THR A 62 7.11 -2.22 -3.80
C THR A 62 6.23 -1.75 -2.63
N VAL A 63 5.00 -2.26 -2.50
CA VAL A 63 4.11 -1.83 -1.41
C VAL A 63 4.61 -2.30 -0.04
N THR A 64 5.17 -3.50 0.04
CA THR A 64 5.73 -4.00 1.30
C THR A 64 6.98 -3.22 1.72
N ASP A 65 7.85 -2.85 0.78
CA ASP A 65 9.02 -2.01 1.07
C ASP A 65 8.62 -0.59 1.49
N MET A 66 7.61 0.01 0.87
CA MET A 66 7.07 1.30 1.32
C MET A 66 6.50 1.22 2.74
N LEU A 67 5.80 0.14 3.08
CA LEU A 67 5.27 -0.06 4.44
C LEU A 67 6.36 -0.24 5.49
N LYS A 68 7.54 -0.78 5.16
CA LYS A 68 8.71 -0.84 6.05
C LYS A 68 9.25 0.54 6.46
N LEU A 69 8.90 1.59 5.71
CA LEU A 69 9.24 2.98 6.06
C LEU A 69 8.27 3.60 7.08
N LEU A 70 7.19 2.89 7.44
CA LEU A 70 6.11 3.46 8.26
C LEU A 70 5.73 2.59 9.45
N LEU A 71 5.74 1.24 9.29
CA LEU A 71 5.19 0.32 10.26
C LEU A 71 6.16 0.02 11.41
N PRO A 72 5.66 -0.27 12.61
CA PRO A 72 6.44 -0.87 13.69
C PRO A 72 6.84 -2.32 13.34
N GLU A 73 7.61 -2.95 14.22
CA GLU A 73 7.98 -4.36 14.08
C GLU A 73 6.74 -5.27 14.03
N GLY A 74 6.69 -6.17 13.05
CA GLY A 74 5.62 -7.15 12.92
C GLY A 74 5.33 -7.59 11.49
N VAL A 75 4.19 -8.28 11.30
CA VAL A 75 3.73 -8.75 10.00
C VAL A 75 3.12 -7.61 9.20
N ILE A 76 3.56 -7.42 7.96
CA ILE A 76 2.97 -6.46 7.01
C ILE A 76 1.74 -7.08 6.33
N VAL A 77 1.90 -8.29 5.83
CA VAL A 77 0.90 -9.03 5.07
C VAL A 77 1.24 -10.52 5.13
N SER A 78 0.23 -11.37 5.16
CA SER A 78 0.42 -12.80 4.94
C SER A 78 -0.31 -13.24 3.68
N THR A 79 0.24 -14.26 3.02
CA THR A 79 -0.38 -14.93 1.88
C THR A 79 -0.68 -16.37 2.21
N LYS A 80 -1.79 -16.91 1.69
CA LYS A 80 -2.18 -18.29 1.87
C LYS A 80 -2.53 -18.93 0.53
N ASP A 81 -1.84 -20.00 0.18
CA ASP A 81 -2.10 -20.75 -1.03
C ASP A 81 -3.29 -21.74 -0.87
N LYS A 82 -3.64 -22.44 -1.97
CA LYS A 82 -4.74 -23.41 -1.97
C LYS A 82 -4.46 -24.66 -1.13
N GLU A 83 -3.19 -25.00 -0.85
CA GLU A 83 -2.77 -26.08 0.02
C GLU A 83 -2.82 -25.68 1.51
N GLY A 84 -2.99 -24.39 1.80
CA GLY A 84 -3.03 -23.84 3.16
C GLY A 84 -1.67 -23.43 3.71
N ASN A 85 -0.61 -23.38 2.87
CA ASN A 85 0.68 -22.84 3.27
C ASN A 85 0.57 -21.33 3.43
N VAL A 86 1.17 -20.81 4.49
CA VAL A 86 1.18 -19.39 4.81
C VAL A 86 2.59 -18.85 4.68
N GLU A 87 2.75 -17.75 3.97
CA GLU A 87 3.98 -16.96 3.90
C GLU A 87 3.72 -15.57 4.44
N GLU A 88 4.65 -15.03 5.22
CA GLU A 88 4.54 -13.71 5.85
C GLU A 88 5.66 -12.80 5.38
N VAL A 89 5.31 -11.54 5.11
CA VAL A 89 6.27 -10.45 4.94
C VAL A 89 6.25 -9.62 6.21
N THR A 90 7.42 -9.39 6.79
CA THR A 90 7.57 -8.70 8.07
C THR A 90 8.34 -7.39 7.95
N CYS A 91 8.14 -6.51 8.92
CA CYS A 91 8.87 -5.27 9.17
C CYS A 91 9.67 -5.42 10.47
N ASP A 92 10.86 -4.82 10.52
CA ASP A 92 11.72 -4.78 11.70
C ASP A 92 11.48 -3.54 12.59
N GLY A 93 10.60 -2.63 12.15
CA GLY A 93 10.27 -1.41 12.89
C GLY A 93 11.36 -0.34 12.90
N ALA A 94 12.40 -0.47 12.08
CA ALA A 94 13.54 0.45 12.10
C ALA A 94 13.19 1.91 11.74
N ASN A 95 12.08 2.10 11.01
CA ASN A 95 11.64 3.41 10.49
C ASN A 95 10.20 3.75 10.94
N GLU A 96 9.75 3.26 12.09
CA GLU A 96 8.40 3.50 12.58
C GLU A 96 7.99 4.98 12.50
N PHE A 97 6.89 5.26 11.81
CA PHE A 97 6.37 6.62 11.62
C PHE A 97 5.60 7.08 12.86
N ASP A 98 6.03 8.17 13.48
CA ASP A 98 5.58 8.64 14.78
C ASP A 98 4.63 9.87 14.74
N LYS A 99 4.23 10.31 13.54
CA LYS A 99 3.36 11.47 13.35
C LYS A 99 1.94 11.07 12.96
N PRO A 100 0.94 11.94 13.16
CA PRO A 100 -0.41 11.69 12.65
C PRO A 100 -0.41 11.34 11.16
N LEU A 101 -1.11 10.26 10.81
CA LEU A 101 -1.21 9.71 9.46
C LEU A 101 -2.67 9.53 9.06
N ALA A 102 -3.02 9.94 7.85
CA ALA A 102 -4.28 9.58 7.21
C ALA A 102 -4.02 9.00 5.82
N VAL A 103 -4.78 7.99 5.45
CA VAL A 103 -4.73 7.36 4.12
C VAL A 103 -6.07 7.55 3.42
N LEU A 104 -6.07 8.25 2.29
CA LEU A 104 -7.28 8.46 1.50
C LEU A 104 -7.49 7.31 0.53
N VAL A 105 -8.68 6.72 0.54
CA VAL A 105 -9.06 5.60 -0.31
C VAL A 105 -10.42 5.81 -0.96
N ASN A 106 -10.68 5.11 -2.05
CA ASN A 106 -12.00 5.02 -2.66
C ASN A 106 -12.24 3.61 -3.26
N GLN A 107 -13.41 3.41 -3.86
CA GLN A 107 -13.82 2.13 -4.46
C GLN A 107 -12.92 1.64 -5.61
N TYR A 108 -11.97 2.45 -6.07
CA TYR A 108 -10.98 2.10 -7.09
C TYR A 108 -9.59 1.83 -6.50
N SER A 109 -9.40 2.04 -5.19
CA SER A 109 -8.21 1.61 -4.46
C SER A 109 -8.22 0.10 -4.36
N ALA A 110 -7.25 -0.60 -4.96
CA ALA A 110 -7.30 -2.06 -5.08
C ALA A 110 -5.93 -2.72 -4.84
N SER A 111 -5.95 -4.02 -4.48
CA SER A 111 -4.75 -4.86 -4.42
C SER A 111 -3.66 -4.29 -3.49
N ALA A 112 -2.49 -3.87 -4.00
CA ALA A 112 -1.43 -3.27 -3.19
C ALA A 112 -1.90 -2.06 -2.35
N SER A 113 -2.84 -1.23 -2.86
CA SER A 113 -3.46 -0.15 -2.09
C SER A 113 -4.22 -0.68 -0.87
N GLU A 114 -4.81 -1.86 -0.98
CA GLU A 114 -5.57 -2.50 0.11
C GLU A 114 -4.63 -3.18 1.11
N ILE A 115 -3.48 -3.69 0.66
CA ILE A 115 -2.40 -4.13 1.56
C ILE A 115 -1.91 -2.94 2.37
N PHE A 116 -1.66 -1.80 1.71
CA PHE A 116 -1.18 -0.59 2.36
C PHE A 116 -2.16 -0.08 3.40
N SER A 117 -3.40 0.18 3.00
CA SER A 117 -4.44 0.73 3.90
C SER A 117 -4.82 -0.26 5.01
N GLY A 118 -4.92 -1.56 4.70
CA GLY A 118 -5.22 -2.58 5.69
C GLY A 118 -4.13 -2.74 6.74
N ALA A 119 -2.85 -2.62 6.37
CA ALA A 119 -1.74 -2.67 7.32
C ALA A 119 -1.71 -1.42 8.23
N VAL A 120 -1.86 -0.22 7.66
CA VAL A 120 -1.94 1.04 8.42
C VAL A 120 -3.08 0.99 9.45
N GLN A 121 -4.26 0.51 9.03
CA GLN A 121 -5.44 0.38 9.87
C GLN A 121 -5.23 -0.64 11.00
N ASP A 122 -4.71 -1.83 10.68
CA ASP A 122 -4.54 -2.90 11.65
C ASP A 122 -3.51 -2.57 12.74
N TYR A 123 -2.47 -1.80 12.41
CA TYR A 123 -1.50 -1.29 13.38
C TYR A 123 -2.00 -0.05 14.14
N GLY A 124 -3.06 0.60 13.66
CA GLY A 124 -3.58 1.82 14.27
C GLY A 124 -2.62 3.00 14.21
N ILE A 125 -1.69 3.01 13.25
CA ILE A 125 -0.73 4.11 13.06
C ILE A 125 -1.32 5.27 12.26
N GLY A 126 -2.49 5.09 11.65
CA GLY A 126 -3.19 6.11 10.89
C GLY A 126 -4.65 5.76 10.67
N GLU A 127 -5.44 6.74 10.24
CA GLU A 127 -6.85 6.56 9.91
C GLU A 127 -7.06 6.40 8.41
N ILE A 128 -7.94 5.49 8.02
CA ILE A 128 -8.36 5.29 6.64
C ILE A 128 -9.60 6.13 6.39
N VAL A 129 -9.52 7.04 5.43
CA VAL A 129 -10.56 8.03 5.14
C VAL A 129 -11.06 7.89 3.71
N GLY A 130 -12.35 7.85 3.51
CA GLY A 130 -13.00 7.82 2.19
C GLY A 130 -14.07 6.76 2.06
N MET A 131 -13.98 5.91 1.05
CA MET A 131 -14.99 4.87 0.75
C MET A 131 -14.36 3.49 0.84
N THR A 132 -15.18 2.46 1.10
CA THR A 132 -14.74 1.05 1.05
C THR A 132 -13.99 0.75 -0.25
N THR A 133 -12.84 0.12 -0.13
CA THR A 133 -11.96 -0.19 -1.26
C THR A 133 -12.51 -1.32 -2.15
N TYR A 134 -11.82 -1.64 -3.23
CA TYR A 134 -12.31 -2.53 -4.28
C TYR A 134 -12.56 -3.98 -3.83
N GLY A 135 -11.73 -4.53 -2.95
CA GLY A 135 -11.83 -5.93 -2.49
C GLY A 135 -11.08 -6.93 -3.36
N LYS A 136 -9.91 -6.58 -3.88
CA LYS A 136 -9.03 -7.52 -4.60
C LYS A 136 -7.98 -8.11 -3.67
N GLY A 137 -8.32 -9.16 -2.93
CA GLY A 137 -7.47 -9.83 -1.95
C GLY A 137 -6.73 -11.07 -2.49
N VAL A 138 -6.30 -11.07 -3.76
CA VAL A 138 -5.66 -12.23 -4.40
C VAL A 138 -4.31 -11.88 -5.02
N VAL A 139 -3.36 -12.83 -4.89
CA VAL A 139 -2.06 -12.80 -5.57
C VAL A 139 -2.19 -13.52 -6.91
N GLN A 140 -1.79 -12.85 -7.98
CA GLN A 140 -1.81 -13.41 -9.33
C GLN A 140 -0.40 -13.47 -9.90
N GLN A 141 -0.07 -14.60 -10.51
CA GLN A 141 1.20 -14.82 -11.20
C GLN A 141 0.98 -14.95 -12.71
N LEU A 142 1.88 -14.34 -13.46
CA LEU A 142 1.99 -14.55 -14.91
C LEU A 142 2.98 -15.69 -15.16
N MET A 143 2.53 -16.72 -15.89
CA MET A 143 3.34 -17.88 -16.28
C MET A 143 3.52 -17.82 -17.80
N ASP A 144 4.77 -17.67 -18.25
CA ASP A 144 5.12 -17.77 -19.67
C ASP A 144 5.02 -19.25 -20.11
N LEU A 145 4.28 -19.51 -21.20
CA LEU A 145 4.09 -20.86 -21.76
C LEU A 145 5.13 -21.22 -22.83
N GLY A 146 6.07 -20.30 -23.13
CA GLY A 146 7.20 -20.55 -24.02
C GLY A 146 6.89 -20.45 -25.53
N ASP A 147 5.65 -20.15 -25.89
CA ASP A 147 5.19 -19.97 -27.29
C ASP A 147 4.79 -18.53 -27.60
N GLY A 148 5.13 -17.57 -26.70
CA GLY A 148 4.73 -16.17 -26.77
C GLY A 148 3.36 -15.89 -26.14
N THR A 149 2.72 -16.90 -25.55
CA THR A 149 1.52 -16.75 -24.75
C THR A 149 1.83 -16.81 -23.25
N CYS A 150 0.97 -16.25 -22.41
CA CYS A 150 1.10 -16.36 -20.96
C CYS A 150 -0.25 -16.69 -20.29
N LEU A 151 -0.16 -17.38 -19.17
CA LEU A 151 -1.28 -17.67 -18.28
C LEU A 151 -1.21 -16.77 -17.04
N LYS A 152 -2.28 -16.03 -16.78
CA LYS A 152 -2.45 -15.29 -15.52
C LYS A 152 -3.30 -16.13 -14.56
N MET A 153 -2.73 -16.56 -13.46
CA MET A 153 -3.37 -17.48 -12.51
C MET A 153 -3.36 -16.90 -11.10
N THR A 154 -4.46 -17.03 -10.38
CA THR A 154 -4.50 -16.77 -8.94
C THR A 154 -3.82 -17.92 -8.21
N ILE A 155 -2.83 -17.60 -7.38
CA ILE A 155 -1.98 -18.57 -6.67
C ILE A 155 -2.17 -18.52 -5.15
N ALA A 156 -2.60 -17.39 -4.59
CA ALA A 156 -2.83 -17.23 -3.16
C ALA A 156 -3.85 -16.11 -2.89
N GLU A 157 -4.39 -16.10 -1.67
CA GLU A 157 -5.08 -14.96 -1.08
C GLU A 157 -4.14 -14.25 -0.10
N TYR A 158 -4.29 -12.93 0.07
CA TYR A 158 -3.55 -12.20 1.08
C TYR A 158 -4.47 -11.70 2.21
N TYR A 159 -3.85 -11.57 3.38
CA TYR A 159 -4.49 -11.20 4.62
C TYR A 159 -3.74 -10.04 5.26
N THR A 160 -4.47 -9.15 5.92
CA THR A 160 -3.90 -8.05 6.69
C THR A 160 -3.12 -8.57 7.91
N PRO A 161 -2.32 -7.73 8.62
CA PRO A 161 -1.60 -8.14 9.83
C PRO A 161 -2.47 -8.86 10.86
N ASN A 162 -3.71 -8.44 11.04
CA ASN A 162 -4.67 -9.07 11.97
C ASN A 162 -5.40 -10.29 11.37
N GLY A 163 -4.97 -10.79 10.20
CA GLY A 163 -5.54 -11.96 9.54
C GLY A 163 -6.90 -11.73 8.88
N ARG A 164 -7.27 -10.48 8.58
CA ARG A 164 -8.50 -10.17 7.85
C ARG A 164 -8.34 -10.45 6.36
N SER A 165 -9.24 -11.21 5.76
CA SER A 165 -9.35 -11.31 4.31
C SER A 165 -10.10 -10.09 3.78
N ILE A 166 -9.52 -9.42 2.79
CA ILE A 166 -10.14 -8.30 2.07
C ILE A 166 -10.73 -8.72 0.73
N ASN A 167 -10.56 -9.99 0.34
CA ASN A 167 -11.07 -10.51 -0.93
C ASN A 167 -12.60 -10.48 -0.98
N GLY A 168 -13.14 -9.72 -1.94
CA GLY A 168 -14.58 -9.49 -2.11
C GLY A 168 -15.23 -8.58 -1.05
N LYS A 169 -14.44 -8.01 -0.13
CA LYS A 169 -14.95 -7.14 0.95
C LYS A 169 -14.36 -5.73 0.89
N GLY A 170 -13.07 -5.62 0.58
CA GLY A 170 -12.32 -4.38 0.67
C GLY A 170 -11.89 -4.03 2.10
N VAL A 171 -11.27 -2.87 2.25
CA VAL A 171 -10.98 -2.21 3.51
C VAL A 171 -12.05 -1.17 3.74
N GLU A 172 -12.82 -1.29 4.81
CA GLU A 172 -13.78 -0.29 5.24
C GLU A 172 -13.04 0.90 5.86
N PRO A 173 -13.34 2.15 5.50
CA PRO A 173 -12.68 3.31 6.07
C PRO A 173 -13.08 3.50 7.54
N ASP A 174 -12.18 4.09 8.33
CA ASP A 174 -12.47 4.51 9.71
C ASP A 174 -13.33 5.77 9.72
N VAL A 175 -13.16 6.62 8.70
CA VAL A 175 -13.97 7.82 8.47
C VAL A 175 -14.54 7.76 7.05
N GLU A 176 -15.85 7.56 6.95
CA GLU A 176 -16.53 7.49 5.66
C GLU A 176 -16.77 8.91 5.10
N VAL A 177 -16.30 9.13 3.86
CA VAL A 177 -16.48 10.37 3.10
C VAL A 177 -16.69 10.03 1.63
N GLU A 178 -17.74 10.59 1.00
CA GLU A 178 -18.03 10.43 -0.43
C GLU A 178 -17.18 11.36 -1.31
#